data_e5a1064df3e0240d2eaefc61e90e7b05
#
_entry.id   e5a1064df3e0240d2eaefc61e90e7b05
#
_cell.length_a   1.000
_cell.length_b   1.000
_cell.length_c   1.000
_cell.angle_alpha   90.00
_cell.angle_beta   90.00
_cell.angle_gamma   90.00
#
_symmetry.space_group_name_H-M   'P 1'
#
loop_
_entity.id
_entity.type
_entity.pdbx_description
1 polymer ?
#
loop_
_entity_poly.entity_id
_entity_poly.type
_entity_poly.pdbx_seq_one_letter_code
_entity_poly.pdbx_strand_id
1 'polypeptide(L)'
;MLILGIESSCDETAASVARNHTEILSNVVSSQVEEHKQYGGVVPEIASRRHCENVLPVVQKALDDAGVTLAELDGIAVTAYPGLIGALLVGVNFAKGLALTAGKPLVPTHHLAGHIAANYIAHPELKPPYLCLVVSGGHSHLVEVLTYTKFRILGRTRDDAAGECFDKCARAMGYPYPGGIHLDKASQS
;
A
#
# COMPACT_ATOMS: atom_id res chain seq x y z
N MET A 1 20.65 4.25 -6.69
CA MET A 1 19.85 2.99 -6.76
C MET A 1 18.44 3.37 -7.14
N LEU A 2 17.92 2.78 -8.23
CA LEU A 2 16.57 2.98 -8.75
C LEU A 2 15.74 1.72 -8.49
N ILE A 3 14.62 1.85 -7.79
CA ILE A 3 13.72 0.72 -7.46
C ILE A 3 12.33 1.02 -7.97
N LEU A 4 11.73 0.06 -8.66
CA LEU A 4 10.31 0.03 -8.95
C LEU A 4 9.59 -0.69 -7.79
N GLY A 5 8.68 0.00 -7.13
CA GLY A 5 7.78 -0.59 -6.10
C GLY A 5 6.41 -0.88 -6.70
N ILE A 6 5.83 -2.03 -6.36
CA ILE A 6 4.49 -2.46 -6.80
C ILE A 6 3.67 -2.85 -5.57
N GLU A 7 2.46 -2.30 -5.47
CA GLU A 7 1.51 -2.56 -4.40
C GLU A 7 0.15 -2.98 -4.98
N SER A 8 -0.39 -4.09 -4.46
CA SER A 8 -1.71 -4.61 -4.85
C SER A 8 -2.39 -5.37 -3.71
N SER A 9 -2.11 -5.00 -2.46
CA SER A 9 -2.53 -5.83 -1.31
C SER A 9 -4.02 -5.76 -0.96
N CYS A 10 -4.75 -4.75 -1.42
CA CYS A 10 -6.17 -4.57 -1.11
C CYS A 10 -6.98 -4.09 -2.33
N ASP A 11 -7.38 -2.83 -2.37
CA ASP A 11 -8.26 -2.25 -3.39
C ASP A 11 -7.59 -1.12 -4.19
N GLU A 12 -6.29 -0.98 -4.08
CA GLU A 12 -5.51 -0.03 -4.85
C GLU A 12 -4.38 -0.73 -5.59
N THR A 13 -4.29 -0.52 -6.91
CA THR A 13 -3.12 -0.90 -7.69
C THR A 13 -2.18 0.29 -7.74
N ALA A 14 -1.01 0.17 -7.19
CA ALA A 14 -0.04 1.25 -7.22
C ALA A 14 1.34 0.81 -7.69
N ALA A 15 2.05 1.74 -8.34
CA ALA A 15 3.45 1.60 -8.67
C ALA A 15 4.19 2.92 -8.51
N SER A 16 5.42 2.84 -8.04
CA SER A 16 6.29 3.99 -7.85
C SER A 16 7.73 3.69 -8.26
N VAL A 17 8.43 4.70 -8.76
CA VAL A 17 9.88 4.63 -8.95
C VAL A 17 10.54 5.53 -7.92
N ALA A 18 11.43 4.95 -7.13
CA ALA A 18 12.16 5.66 -6.10
C ALA A 18 13.67 5.60 -6.35
N ARG A 19 14.36 6.71 -6.07
CA ARG A 19 15.81 6.83 -6.11
C ARG A 19 16.37 7.05 -4.71
N ASN A 20 17.45 6.31 -4.38
CA ASN A 20 18.21 6.52 -3.15
C ASN A 20 17.38 6.60 -1.87
N HIS A 21 16.38 5.74 -1.72
CA HIS A 21 15.51 5.52 -0.55
C HIS A 21 14.38 6.55 -0.33
N THR A 22 14.56 7.82 -0.64
CA THR A 22 13.60 8.88 -0.27
C THR A 22 13.15 9.75 -1.43
N GLU A 23 13.87 9.76 -2.53
CA GLU A 23 13.50 10.54 -3.71
C GLU A 23 12.48 9.77 -4.55
N ILE A 24 11.24 10.22 -4.55
CA ILE A 24 10.15 9.63 -5.34
C ILE A 24 10.13 10.30 -6.72
N LEU A 25 10.44 9.54 -7.77
CA LEU A 25 10.42 10.02 -9.16
C LEU A 25 9.04 9.94 -9.76
N SER A 26 8.27 8.92 -9.37
CA SER A 26 6.87 8.76 -9.77
C SER A 26 6.08 8.02 -8.71
N ASN A 27 4.76 8.27 -8.64
CA ASN A 27 3.83 7.54 -7.79
C ASN A 27 2.48 7.52 -8.48
N VAL A 28 2.08 6.36 -8.97
CA VAL A 28 0.83 6.15 -9.71
C VAL A 28 -0.06 5.23 -8.92
N VAL A 29 -1.29 5.67 -8.68
CA VAL A 29 -2.31 4.90 -7.95
C VAL A 29 -3.56 4.79 -8.79
N SER A 30 -4.07 3.57 -8.95
CA SER A 30 -5.39 3.26 -9.52
C SER A 30 -6.27 2.72 -8.40
N SER A 31 -7.13 3.57 -7.85
CA SER A 31 -8.04 3.23 -6.74
C SER A 31 -9.34 2.60 -7.25
N GLN A 32 -9.83 1.61 -6.53
CA GLN A 32 -11.08 0.91 -6.78
C GLN A 32 -12.20 1.34 -5.80
N VAL A 33 -11.96 2.37 -4.99
CA VAL A 33 -12.90 2.81 -3.94
C VAL A 33 -14.28 3.10 -4.51
N GLU A 34 -14.37 3.77 -5.67
CA GLU A 34 -15.65 4.09 -6.30
C GLU A 34 -16.45 2.84 -6.71
N GLU A 35 -15.76 1.80 -7.16
CA GLU A 35 -16.41 0.54 -7.49
C GLU A 35 -16.88 -0.21 -6.24
N HIS A 36 -16.08 -0.20 -5.19
CA HIS A 36 -16.42 -0.87 -3.94
C HIS A 36 -17.50 -0.17 -3.11
N LYS A 37 -17.75 1.12 -3.34
CA LYS A 37 -18.83 1.88 -2.67
C LYS A 37 -20.20 1.22 -2.81
N GLN A 38 -20.51 0.70 -3.98
CA GLN A 38 -21.80 0.04 -4.24
C GLN A 38 -22.02 -1.24 -3.41
N TYR A 39 -20.95 -1.83 -2.90
CA TYR A 39 -20.98 -3.03 -2.06
C TYR A 39 -20.83 -2.69 -0.56
N GLY A 40 -20.57 -1.42 -0.24
CA GLY A 40 -20.38 -0.96 1.13
C GLY A 40 -19.05 -1.42 1.77
N GLY A 41 -18.05 -1.76 0.95
CA GLY A 41 -16.73 -2.21 1.38
C GLY A 41 -16.04 -3.05 0.31
N VAL A 42 -14.78 -3.41 0.55
CA VAL A 42 -13.95 -4.14 -0.42
C VAL A 42 -14.47 -5.56 -0.65
N VAL A 43 -14.64 -5.94 -1.91
CA VAL A 43 -14.98 -7.30 -2.35
C VAL A 43 -13.72 -7.94 -2.93
N PRO A 44 -13.12 -8.95 -2.26
CA PRO A 44 -11.81 -9.48 -2.62
C PRO A 44 -11.68 -10.00 -4.06
N GLU A 45 -12.73 -10.63 -4.59
CA GLU A 45 -12.74 -11.16 -5.96
C GLU A 45 -12.74 -10.03 -7.00
N ILE A 46 -13.53 -8.99 -6.77
CA ILE A 46 -13.58 -7.81 -7.64
C ILE A 46 -12.22 -7.12 -7.63
N ALA A 47 -11.65 -6.91 -6.42
CA ALA A 47 -10.33 -6.31 -6.28
C ALA A 47 -9.27 -7.07 -7.08
N SER A 48 -9.24 -8.40 -6.96
CA SER A 48 -8.27 -9.24 -7.67
C SER A 48 -8.38 -9.11 -9.19
N ARG A 49 -9.60 -9.08 -9.74
CA ARG A 49 -9.84 -8.91 -11.18
C ARG A 49 -9.37 -7.54 -11.67
N ARG A 50 -9.65 -6.48 -10.90
CA ARG A 50 -9.19 -5.13 -11.25
C ARG A 50 -7.67 -4.99 -11.22
N HIS A 51 -6.99 -5.65 -10.28
CA HIS A 51 -5.53 -5.69 -10.29
C HIS A 51 -4.97 -6.32 -11.57
N CYS A 52 -5.60 -7.39 -12.09
CA CYS A 52 -5.17 -7.98 -13.36
C CYS A 52 -5.26 -7.00 -14.54
N GLU A 53 -6.28 -6.15 -14.56
CA GLU A 53 -6.48 -5.16 -15.60
C GLU A 53 -5.52 -3.96 -15.44
N ASN A 54 -5.26 -3.55 -14.18
CA ASN A 54 -4.60 -2.27 -13.88
C ASN A 54 -3.08 -2.38 -13.69
N VAL A 55 -2.54 -3.54 -13.30
CA VAL A 55 -1.13 -3.64 -12.90
C VAL A 55 -0.17 -3.23 -14.02
N LEU A 56 -0.41 -3.65 -15.25
CA LEU A 56 0.43 -3.31 -16.38
C LEU A 56 0.38 -1.81 -16.72
N PRO A 57 -0.79 -1.18 -16.96
CA PRO A 57 -0.84 0.25 -17.28
C PRO A 57 -0.34 1.13 -16.13
N VAL A 58 -0.55 0.75 -14.87
CA VAL A 58 -0.05 1.49 -13.71
C VAL A 58 1.47 1.45 -13.65
N VAL A 59 2.08 0.27 -13.85
CA VAL A 59 3.54 0.13 -13.86
C VAL A 59 4.16 0.86 -15.05
N GLN A 60 3.56 0.73 -16.25
CA GLN A 60 4.06 1.46 -17.43
C GLN A 60 4.03 2.97 -17.18
N LYS A 61 2.91 3.48 -16.70
CA LYS A 61 2.79 4.91 -16.38
C LYS A 61 3.80 5.35 -15.32
N ALA A 62 4.07 4.54 -14.30
CA ALA A 62 5.06 4.89 -13.29
C ALA A 62 6.48 5.01 -13.87
N LEU A 63 6.85 4.14 -14.81
CA LEU A 63 8.12 4.22 -15.52
C LEU A 63 8.20 5.45 -16.44
N ASP A 64 7.13 5.71 -17.19
CA ASP A 64 7.04 6.85 -18.11
C ASP A 64 7.11 8.19 -17.34
N ASP A 65 6.34 8.33 -16.24
CA ASP A 65 6.34 9.51 -15.39
C ASP A 65 7.72 9.76 -14.73
N ALA A 66 8.45 8.68 -14.42
CA ALA A 66 9.80 8.76 -13.87
C ALA A 66 10.87 9.03 -14.95
N GLY A 67 10.52 8.88 -16.23
CA GLY A 67 11.46 9.00 -17.34
C GLY A 67 12.54 7.92 -17.35
N VAL A 68 12.22 6.69 -16.88
CA VAL A 68 13.17 5.58 -16.79
C VAL A 68 12.64 4.32 -17.49
N THR A 69 13.56 3.50 -17.96
CA THR A 69 13.27 2.19 -18.56
C THR A 69 13.48 1.05 -17.55
N LEU A 70 12.93 -0.11 -17.84
CA LEU A 70 13.18 -1.32 -17.03
C LEU A 70 14.68 -1.67 -16.92
N ALA A 71 15.45 -1.41 -17.96
CA ALA A 71 16.88 -1.71 -18.01
C ALA A 71 17.68 -0.87 -16.98
N GLU A 72 17.23 0.35 -16.70
CA GLU A 72 17.89 1.28 -15.77
C GLU A 72 17.59 1.01 -14.30
N LEU A 73 16.57 0.19 -14.01
CA LEU A 73 16.26 -0.20 -12.63
C LEU A 73 17.36 -1.06 -12.03
N ASP A 74 17.62 -0.90 -10.75
CA ASP A 74 18.50 -1.77 -9.96
C ASP A 74 17.74 -2.94 -9.34
N GLY A 75 16.42 -2.85 -9.19
CA GLY A 75 15.59 -3.90 -8.64
C GLY A 75 14.11 -3.57 -8.68
N ILE A 76 13.30 -4.61 -8.38
CA ILE A 76 11.85 -4.53 -8.30
C ILE A 76 11.43 -4.97 -6.91
N ALA A 77 10.66 -4.15 -6.22
CA ALA A 77 10.05 -4.46 -4.94
C ALA A 77 8.54 -4.70 -5.12
N VAL A 78 7.98 -5.66 -4.42
CA VAL A 78 6.54 -5.92 -4.47
C VAL A 78 6.01 -6.27 -3.09
N THR A 79 4.85 -5.75 -2.75
CA THR A 79 4.17 -6.15 -1.52
C THR A 79 3.70 -7.60 -1.64
N ALA A 80 4.23 -8.46 -0.76
CA ALA A 80 3.98 -9.89 -0.75
C ALA A 80 3.06 -10.32 0.41
N TYR A 81 2.95 -9.52 1.45
CA TYR A 81 2.14 -9.76 2.65
C TYR A 81 2.08 -8.51 3.56
N PRO A 82 1.10 -8.42 4.50
CA PRO A 82 -0.21 -9.05 4.44
C PRO A 82 -1.12 -8.35 3.43
N GLY A 83 -2.26 -9.00 3.11
CA GLY A 83 -3.28 -8.45 2.22
C GLY A 83 -4.25 -9.54 1.73
N LEU A 84 -5.14 -9.15 0.82
CA LEU A 84 -6.06 -10.05 0.15
C LEU A 84 -5.29 -11.00 -0.76
N ILE A 85 -5.42 -12.30 -0.54
CA ILE A 85 -4.58 -13.30 -1.21
C ILE A 85 -4.64 -13.21 -2.74
N GLY A 86 -5.83 -13.04 -3.31
CA GLY A 86 -5.99 -12.93 -4.76
C GLY A 86 -5.34 -11.67 -5.33
N ALA A 87 -5.47 -10.55 -4.63
CA ALA A 87 -4.88 -9.28 -4.99
C ALA A 87 -3.33 -9.33 -4.91
N LEU A 88 -2.78 -9.86 -3.81
CA LEU A 88 -1.33 -10.09 -3.66
C LEU A 88 -0.76 -10.99 -4.76
N LEU A 89 -1.48 -12.07 -5.11
CA LEU A 89 -1.03 -13.00 -6.17
C LEU A 89 -0.87 -12.29 -7.51
N VAL A 90 -1.73 -11.34 -7.85
CA VAL A 90 -1.60 -10.58 -9.10
C VAL A 90 -0.30 -9.78 -9.11
N GLY A 91 -0.08 -8.91 -8.13
CA GLY A 91 1.12 -8.08 -8.08
C GLY A 91 2.41 -8.90 -7.98
N VAL A 92 2.43 -9.94 -7.14
CA VAL A 92 3.60 -10.79 -6.96
C VAL A 92 3.96 -11.56 -8.23
N ASN A 93 2.97 -12.16 -8.94
CA ASN A 93 3.28 -12.89 -10.17
C ASN A 93 3.66 -11.94 -11.30
N PHE A 94 3.03 -10.78 -11.41
CA PHE A 94 3.43 -9.75 -12.35
C PHE A 94 4.88 -9.30 -12.10
N ALA A 95 5.22 -8.97 -10.86
CA ALA A 95 6.56 -8.54 -10.48
C ALA A 95 7.62 -9.63 -10.72
N LYS A 96 7.30 -10.92 -10.48
CA LYS A 96 8.17 -12.05 -10.80
C LYS A 96 8.46 -12.15 -12.30
N GLY A 97 7.41 -12.07 -13.13
CA GLY A 97 7.57 -12.09 -14.59
C GLY A 97 8.43 -10.93 -15.07
N LEU A 98 8.16 -9.74 -14.56
CA LEU A 98 8.89 -8.53 -14.92
C LEU A 98 10.37 -8.61 -14.50
N ALA A 99 10.64 -9.04 -13.27
CA ALA A 99 12.00 -9.18 -12.73
C ALA A 99 12.81 -10.23 -13.52
N LEU A 100 12.19 -11.36 -13.85
CA LEU A 100 12.82 -12.42 -14.65
C LEU A 100 13.16 -11.91 -16.05
N THR A 101 12.23 -11.25 -16.72
CA THR A 101 12.43 -10.74 -18.08
C THR A 101 13.49 -9.64 -18.12
N ALA A 102 13.50 -8.76 -17.12
CA ALA A 102 14.46 -7.66 -17.02
C ALA A 102 15.83 -8.07 -16.46
N GLY A 103 15.98 -9.30 -15.93
CA GLY A 103 17.20 -9.76 -15.26
C GLY A 103 17.51 -9.00 -13.99
N LYS A 104 16.47 -8.53 -13.27
CA LYS A 104 16.59 -7.69 -12.06
C LYS A 104 16.26 -8.47 -10.79
N PRO A 105 16.89 -8.14 -9.65
CA PRO A 105 16.51 -8.74 -8.37
C PRO A 105 15.08 -8.36 -7.99
N LEU A 106 14.34 -9.34 -7.42
CA LEU A 106 13.02 -9.15 -6.85
C LEU A 106 13.07 -9.15 -5.33
N VAL A 107 12.48 -8.13 -4.71
CA VAL A 107 12.46 -7.96 -3.25
C VAL A 107 11.02 -8.02 -2.77
N PRO A 108 10.62 -9.09 -2.02
CA PRO A 108 9.31 -9.12 -1.37
C PRO A 108 9.30 -8.15 -0.19
N THR A 109 8.26 -7.34 -0.09
CA THR A 109 8.10 -6.36 0.98
C THR A 109 6.84 -6.63 1.80
N HIS A 110 6.84 -6.11 3.02
CA HIS A 110 5.72 -6.19 3.94
C HIS A 110 4.91 -4.89 3.88
N HIS A 111 3.59 -4.99 3.64
CA HIS A 111 2.69 -3.84 3.51
C HIS A 111 2.82 -2.82 4.67
N LEU A 112 2.79 -3.30 5.92
CA LEU A 112 2.91 -2.40 7.07
C LEU A 112 4.31 -1.79 7.21
N ALA A 113 5.36 -2.47 6.76
CA ALA A 113 6.69 -1.89 6.70
C ALA A 113 6.74 -0.75 5.68
N GLY A 114 5.98 -0.86 4.58
CA GLY A 114 5.78 0.23 3.62
C GLY A 114 5.14 1.47 4.26
N HIS A 115 4.08 1.28 5.06
CA HIS A 115 3.47 2.40 5.81
C HIS A 115 4.44 3.06 6.79
N ILE A 116 5.26 2.27 7.50
CA ILE A 116 6.29 2.82 8.40
C ILE A 116 7.35 3.57 7.59
N ALA A 117 7.81 2.99 6.48
CA ALA A 117 8.85 3.58 5.63
C ALA A 117 8.42 4.89 4.96
N ALA A 118 7.13 5.08 4.70
CA ALA A 118 6.59 6.32 4.14
C ALA A 118 6.91 7.55 4.99
N ASN A 119 7.10 7.39 6.30
CA ASN A 119 7.50 8.49 7.18
C ASN A 119 8.90 9.04 6.83
N TYR A 120 9.80 8.21 6.31
CA TYR A 120 11.14 8.67 5.92
C TYR A 120 11.14 9.55 4.67
N ILE A 121 10.07 9.50 3.87
CA ILE A 121 9.87 10.38 2.72
C ILE A 121 9.48 11.78 3.21
N ALA A 122 8.52 11.84 4.15
CA ALA A 122 8.04 13.11 4.71
C ALA A 122 9.02 13.70 5.75
N HIS A 123 9.78 12.85 6.43
CA HIS A 123 10.69 13.18 7.54
C HIS A 123 12.06 12.51 7.32
N PRO A 124 12.90 13.01 6.40
CA PRO A 124 14.21 12.42 6.11
C PRO A 124 15.17 12.41 7.29
N GLU A 125 14.94 13.29 8.28
CA GLU A 125 15.68 13.37 9.54
C GLU A 125 15.32 12.25 10.53
N LEU A 126 14.17 11.58 10.35
CA LEU A 126 13.71 10.53 11.26
C LEU A 126 14.63 9.31 11.24
N LYS A 127 15.11 8.91 12.40
CA LYS A 127 16.00 7.74 12.54
C LYS A 127 15.50 6.81 13.64
N PRO A 128 15.59 5.49 13.42
CA PRO A 128 15.36 4.53 14.49
C PRO A 128 16.34 4.70 15.65
N PRO A 129 15.97 4.34 16.90
CA PRO A 129 14.69 3.74 17.29
C PRO A 129 13.59 4.77 17.57
N TYR A 130 12.33 4.41 17.28
CA TYR A 130 11.15 5.22 17.66
C TYR A 130 9.89 4.34 17.76
N LEU A 131 8.81 4.89 18.33
CA LEU A 131 7.50 4.26 18.34
C LEU A 131 6.66 4.77 17.16
N CYS A 132 6.01 3.83 16.47
CA CYS A 132 5.12 4.11 15.35
C CYS A 132 3.72 3.55 15.66
N LEU A 133 2.71 4.40 15.57
CA LEU A 133 1.32 3.98 15.57
C LEU A 133 0.86 3.83 14.11
N VAL A 134 0.65 2.59 13.69
CA VAL A 134 0.11 2.26 12.36
C VAL A 134 -1.39 2.08 12.48
N VAL A 135 -2.17 2.98 11.87
CA VAL A 135 -3.64 2.97 11.92
C VAL A 135 -4.18 3.06 10.50
N SER A 136 -4.99 2.10 10.11
CA SER A 136 -5.60 2.02 8.78
C SER A 136 -6.98 1.35 8.82
N GLY A 137 -7.58 1.11 7.66
CA GLY A 137 -8.82 0.32 7.52
C GLY A 137 -8.69 -1.12 8.01
N GLY A 138 -7.52 -1.75 7.80
CA GLY A 138 -7.29 -3.15 8.14
C GLY A 138 -6.37 -3.39 9.34
N HIS A 139 -5.68 -2.37 9.84
CA HIS A 139 -4.65 -2.54 10.87
C HIS A 139 -4.66 -1.43 11.91
N SER A 140 -4.46 -1.82 13.17
CA SER A 140 -4.16 -0.90 14.27
C SER A 140 -3.08 -1.53 15.13
N HIS A 141 -1.83 -1.08 14.95
CA HIS A 141 -0.65 -1.62 15.61
C HIS A 141 0.17 -0.52 16.28
N LEU A 142 0.65 -0.80 17.48
CA LEU A 142 1.75 -0.03 18.10
C LEU A 142 3.05 -0.79 17.84
N VAL A 143 3.98 -0.17 17.14
CA VAL A 143 5.21 -0.80 16.65
C VAL A 143 6.42 -0.04 17.16
N GLU A 144 7.37 -0.75 17.75
CA GLU A 144 8.70 -0.24 18.00
C GLU A 144 9.57 -0.49 16.77
N VAL A 145 10.05 0.57 16.17
CA VAL A 145 10.97 0.56 15.03
C VAL A 145 12.38 0.55 15.58
N LEU A 146 13.04 -0.60 15.57
CA LEU A 146 14.38 -0.80 16.12
C LEU A 146 15.48 -0.35 15.16
N THR A 147 15.29 -0.69 13.87
CA THR A 147 16.15 -0.26 12.76
C THR A 147 15.26 -0.03 11.54
N TYR A 148 15.81 0.44 10.42
CA TYR A 148 15.07 0.63 9.17
C TYR A 148 14.36 -0.64 8.64
N THR A 149 14.78 -1.83 9.10
CA THR A 149 14.26 -3.13 8.65
C THR A 149 13.83 -4.07 9.78
N LYS A 150 13.98 -3.67 11.05
CA LYS A 150 13.59 -4.48 12.21
C LYS A 150 12.51 -3.79 13.01
N PHE A 151 11.39 -4.48 13.18
CA PHE A 151 10.21 -3.98 13.87
C PHE A 151 9.79 -4.96 14.98
N ARG A 152 9.26 -4.44 16.07
CA ARG A 152 8.66 -5.21 17.15
C ARG A 152 7.24 -4.70 17.41
N ILE A 153 6.24 -5.54 17.23
CA ILE A 153 4.87 -5.21 17.56
C ILE A 153 4.72 -5.24 19.07
N LEU A 154 4.41 -4.11 19.68
CA LEU A 154 4.15 -3.98 21.11
C LEU A 154 2.69 -4.24 21.45
N GLY A 155 1.79 -3.86 20.54
CA GLY A 155 0.36 -4.06 20.67
C GLY A 155 -0.33 -4.03 19.34
N ARG A 156 -1.49 -4.68 19.27
CA ARG A 156 -2.38 -4.67 18.10
C ARG A 156 -3.82 -4.72 18.56
N THR A 157 -4.72 -4.23 17.71
CA THR A 157 -6.15 -4.43 17.96
C THR A 157 -6.48 -5.91 18.13
N ARG A 158 -7.47 -6.17 18.97
CA ARG A 158 -7.99 -7.54 19.22
C ARG A 158 -9.26 -7.84 18.45
N ASP A 159 -9.83 -6.81 17.82
CA ASP A 159 -11.06 -6.85 17.07
C ASP A 159 -10.91 -5.98 15.82
N ASP A 160 -11.81 -5.05 15.57
CA ASP A 160 -11.74 -4.16 14.41
C ASP A 160 -10.49 -3.27 14.41
N ALA A 161 -9.96 -3.00 13.24
CA ALA A 161 -9.05 -1.89 13.06
C ALA A 161 -9.81 -0.55 13.21
N ALA A 162 -9.10 0.54 13.50
CA ALA A 162 -9.75 1.83 13.73
C ALA A 162 -10.57 2.30 12.53
N GLY A 163 -10.04 2.18 11.30
CA GLY A 163 -10.77 2.56 10.10
C GLY A 163 -12.01 1.68 9.86
N GLU A 164 -11.89 0.37 10.07
CA GLU A 164 -13.03 -0.56 9.99
C GLU A 164 -14.12 -0.19 11.01
N CYS A 165 -13.71 0.15 12.23
CA CYS A 165 -14.64 0.62 13.27
C CYS A 165 -15.38 1.90 12.82
N PHE A 166 -14.66 2.87 12.24
CA PHE A 166 -15.28 4.07 11.69
C PHE A 166 -16.29 3.74 10.58
N ASP A 167 -15.95 2.84 9.67
CA ASP A 167 -16.86 2.45 8.58
C ASP A 167 -18.13 1.76 9.10
N LYS A 168 -17.98 0.86 10.11
CA LYS A 168 -19.11 0.19 10.75
C LYS A 168 -20.00 1.15 11.51
N CYS A 169 -19.43 2.07 12.29
CA CYS A 169 -20.16 3.09 13.03
C CYS A 169 -20.90 4.04 12.07
N ALA A 170 -20.22 4.51 11.03
CA ALA A 170 -20.81 5.39 10.02
C ALA A 170 -22.00 4.72 9.34
N ARG A 171 -21.86 3.45 8.97
CA ARG A 171 -22.95 2.68 8.37
C ARG A 171 -24.15 2.58 9.31
N ALA A 172 -23.92 2.31 10.60
CA ALA A 172 -24.98 2.26 11.61
C ALA A 172 -25.70 3.62 11.78
N MET A 173 -25.00 4.73 11.51
CA MET A 173 -25.53 6.10 11.54
C MET A 173 -26.13 6.56 10.18
N GLY A 174 -26.13 5.69 9.17
CA GLY A 174 -26.69 5.99 7.84
C GLY A 174 -25.75 6.74 6.90
N TYR A 175 -24.47 6.87 7.21
CA TYR A 175 -23.47 7.46 6.31
C TYR A 175 -22.97 6.46 5.26
N PRO A 176 -22.59 6.95 4.06
CA PRO A 176 -22.04 6.10 3.00
C PRO A 176 -20.59 5.68 3.28
N TYR A 177 -20.15 4.65 2.56
CA TYR A 177 -18.74 4.22 2.54
C TYR A 177 -17.89 5.12 1.59
N PRO A 178 -16.61 5.43 1.94
CA PRO A 178 -15.94 5.17 3.22
C PRO A 178 -16.45 6.09 4.34
N GLY A 179 -16.73 5.50 5.50
CA GLY A 179 -17.46 6.15 6.58
C GLY A 179 -16.64 7.14 7.41
N GLY A 180 -15.34 6.90 7.56
CA GLY A 180 -14.46 7.70 8.41
C GLY A 180 -14.48 9.20 8.08
N ILE A 181 -14.47 9.56 6.80
CA ILE A 181 -14.53 10.96 6.33
C ILE A 181 -15.82 11.65 6.77
N HIS A 182 -16.94 10.92 6.74
CA HIS A 182 -18.26 11.46 7.12
C HIS A 182 -18.36 11.66 8.63
N LEU A 183 -17.84 10.72 9.41
CA LEU A 183 -17.79 10.84 10.87
C LEU A 183 -16.86 11.96 11.32
N ASP A 184 -15.69 12.11 10.71
CA ASP A 184 -14.77 13.21 11.01
C ASP A 184 -15.43 14.57 10.77
N LYS A 185 -16.08 14.75 9.62
CA LYS A 185 -16.84 15.99 9.33
C LYS A 185 -17.97 16.24 10.33
N ALA A 186 -18.74 15.20 10.69
CA ALA A 186 -19.83 15.33 11.63
C ALA A 186 -19.36 15.63 13.07
N SER A 187 -18.15 15.19 13.44
CA SER A 187 -17.58 15.47 14.75
C SER A 187 -17.10 16.91 14.94
N GLN A 188 -16.95 17.66 13.86
CA GLN A 188 -16.50 19.06 13.86
C GLN A 188 -17.67 20.07 13.89
N SER A 189 -18.91 19.59 13.77
CA SER A 189 -20.14 20.38 13.81
C SER A 189 -20.82 20.34 15.19
#